data_2027614643c7c5a4296449a773fb52dd
#
_entry.id   2027614643c7c5a4296449a773fb52dd
#
_cell.length_a   1.000
_cell.length_b   1.000
_cell.length_c   1.000
_cell.angle_alpha   90.00
_cell.angle_beta   90.00
_cell.angle_gamma   90.00
#
_symmetry.space_group_name_H-M   'P 1'
#
loop_
_entity.id
_entity.type
_entity.pdbx_description
1 polymer ?
#
loop_
_entity_poly.entity_id
_entity_poly.type
_entity_poly.pdbx_seq_one_letter_code
_entity_poly.pdbx_strand_id
1 'polypeptide(L)'
;VLGALIIFIIGKFLVNWLNRLFARILEKRKVDPSIQSFLKSMVNILLLIMLILAVIGKLGIELTGFAALLASAGVAIGMALSGNLQNFAGGLIILLFRPYKVGDFIEASTGASGTVKEIQIFHTILITADNKMIYVPNGAMSSGVITNYSKLDTRRIEWNFGVDYGEDYNKVEKVLREIIANDKRILTSPAPFIELGELAASSVNIKIRVWVNSSDYWNVFFSMNQTVYTIFNKEGINFPFPQLTVHQA
;
A
#
# COMPACT_ATOMS: atom_id res chain seq x y z
N VAL A 1 31.41 -46.20 -20.33
CA VAL A 1 31.63 -45.20 -21.42
C VAL A 1 30.47 -45.23 -22.42
N LEU A 2 30.09 -46.41 -22.99
CA LEU A 2 29.02 -46.49 -24.01
C LEU A 2 27.67 -45.93 -23.53
N GLY A 3 27.27 -46.27 -22.29
CA GLY A 3 26.05 -45.74 -21.68
C GLY A 3 26.07 -44.20 -21.46
N ALA A 4 27.22 -43.62 -21.16
CA ALA A 4 27.37 -42.18 -21.03
C ALA A 4 27.23 -41.46 -22.38
N LEU A 5 27.76 -42.08 -23.46
CA LEU A 5 27.60 -41.55 -24.82
C LEU A 5 26.15 -41.55 -25.27
N ILE A 6 25.43 -42.67 -24.98
CA ILE A 6 23.98 -42.78 -25.27
C ILE A 6 23.20 -41.67 -24.52
N ILE A 7 23.45 -41.48 -23.22
CA ILE A 7 22.82 -40.46 -22.42
C ILE A 7 23.12 -39.06 -22.97
N PHE A 8 24.36 -38.81 -23.41
CA PHE A 8 24.74 -37.52 -24.00
C PHE A 8 23.99 -37.26 -25.30
N ILE A 9 23.91 -38.22 -26.22
CA ILE A 9 23.24 -38.09 -27.51
C ILE A 9 21.74 -37.86 -27.32
N ILE A 10 21.10 -38.75 -26.54
CA ILE A 10 19.65 -38.67 -26.27
C ILE A 10 19.34 -37.40 -25.48
N GLY A 11 20.14 -37.07 -24.45
CA GLY A 11 19.98 -35.92 -23.63
C GLY A 11 20.14 -34.62 -24.41
N LYS A 12 21.14 -34.53 -25.32
CA LYS A 12 21.31 -33.36 -26.19
C LYS A 12 20.11 -33.17 -27.14
N PHE A 13 19.57 -34.27 -27.67
CA PHE A 13 18.35 -34.23 -28.47
C PHE A 13 17.16 -33.68 -27.64
N LEU A 14 17.00 -34.18 -26.42
CA LEU A 14 15.96 -33.77 -25.50
C LEU A 14 16.10 -32.28 -25.10
N VAL A 15 17.32 -31.84 -24.76
CA VAL A 15 17.63 -30.43 -24.45
C VAL A 15 17.25 -29.54 -25.63
N ASN A 16 17.63 -29.88 -26.84
CA ASN A 16 17.30 -29.13 -28.03
C ASN A 16 15.80 -29.12 -28.32
N TRP A 17 15.11 -30.21 -28.07
CA TRP A 17 13.66 -30.29 -28.23
C TRP A 17 12.94 -29.43 -27.20
N LEU A 18 13.33 -29.48 -25.91
CA LEU A 18 12.80 -28.67 -24.85
C LEU A 18 13.03 -27.16 -25.11
N ASN A 19 14.24 -26.78 -25.53
CA ASN A 19 14.55 -25.41 -25.87
C ASN A 19 13.69 -24.89 -27.04
N ARG A 20 13.44 -25.70 -28.07
CA ARG A 20 12.54 -25.33 -29.18
C ARG A 20 11.09 -25.21 -28.73
N LEU A 21 10.64 -26.14 -27.88
CA LEU A 21 9.29 -26.07 -27.30
C LEU A 21 9.11 -24.80 -26.49
N PHE A 22 10.06 -24.50 -25.60
CA PHE A 22 10.06 -23.30 -24.77
C PHE A 22 10.09 -22.01 -25.61
N ALA A 23 10.95 -21.98 -26.64
CA ALA A 23 11.01 -20.86 -27.57
C ALA A 23 9.66 -20.58 -28.25
N ARG A 24 8.98 -21.63 -28.75
CA ARG A 24 7.65 -21.52 -29.40
C ARG A 24 6.59 -20.98 -28.43
N ILE A 25 6.63 -21.41 -27.15
CA ILE A 25 5.70 -20.92 -26.13
C ILE A 25 5.89 -19.42 -25.91
N LEU A 26 7.14 -18.95 -25.77
CA LEU A 26 7.45 -17.54 -25.59
C LEU A 26 7.03 -16.67 -26.79
N GLU A 27 7.29 -17.16 -27.99
CA GLU A 27 6.89 -16.49 -29.25
C GLU A 27 5.35 -16.39 -29.38
N LYS A 28 4.64 -17.48 -29.06
CA LYS A 28 3.16 -17.49 -29.08
C LYS A 28 2.56 -16.51 -28.06
N ARG A 29 3.23 -16.31 -26.93
CA ARG A 29 2.82 -15.38 -25.88
C ARG A 29 3.22 -13.91 -26.14
N LYS A 30 3.88 -13.64 -27.28
CA LYS A 30 4.36 -12.28 -27.67
C LYS A 30 5.21 -11.62 -26.57
N VAL A 31 6.04 -12.41 -25.88
CA VAL A 31 6.97 -11.90 -24.87
C VAL A 31 8.01 -11.01 -25.55
N ASP A 32 8.47 -9.95 -24.87
CA ASP A 32 9.51 -9.07 -25.41
C ASP A 32 10.76 -9.85 -25.87
N PRO A 33 11.36 -9.50 -27.04
CA PRO A 33 12.51 -10.22 -27.56
C PRO A 33 13.71 -10.31 -26.63
N SER A 34 13.96 -9.26 -25.84
CA SER A 34 15.06 -9.22 -24.87
C SER A 34 14.82 -10.22 -23.72
N ILE A 35 13.59 -10.27 -23.22
CA ILE A 35 13.17 -11.23 -22.18
C ILE A 35 13.21 -12.66 -22.74
N GLN A 36 12.76 -12.87 -23.99
CA GLN A 36 12.85 -14.18 -24.64
C GLN A 36 14.30 -14.69 -24.72
N SER A 37 15.24 -13.82 -25.15
CA SER A 37 16.66 -14.19 -25.26
C SER A 37 17.23 -14.58 -23.91
N PHE A 38 16.97 -13.79 -22.87
CA PHE A 38 17.41 -14.07 -21.50
C PHE A 38 16.85 -15.40 -20.98
N LEU A 39 15.54 -15.62 -21.10
CA LEU A 39 14.90 -16.83 -20.60
C LEU A 39 15.35 -18.09 -21.35
N LYS A 40 15.51 -18.01 -22.70
CA LYS A 40 16.04 -19.11 -23.50
C LYS A 40 17.47 -19.47 -23.06
N SER A 41 18.33 -18.48 -22.80
CA SER A 41 19.70 -18.71 -22.34
C SER A 41 19.72 -19.35 -20.95
N MET A 42 18.91 -18.87 -20.02
CA MET A 42 18.82 -19.40 -18.66
C MET A 42 18.35 -20.87 -18.66
N VAL A 43 17.27 -21.17 -19.37
CA VAL A 43 16.76 -22.56 -19.49
C VAL A 43 17.78 -23.46 -20.14
N ASN A 44 18.45 -23.02 -21.21
CA ASN A 44 19.48 -23.80 -21.89
C ASN A 44 20.65 -24.13 -20.95
N ILE A 45 21.15 -23.17 -20.18
CA ILE A 45 22.22 -23.36 -19.20
C ILE A 45 21.81 -24.40 -18.15
N LEU A 46 20.61 -24.28 -17.58
CA LEU A 46 20.11 -25.25 -16.60
C LEU A 46 20.00 -26.65 -17.16
N LEU A 47 19.44 -26.81 -18.37
CA LEU A 47 19.32 -28.11 -19.04
C LEU A 47 20.69 -28.71 -19.38
N LEU A 48 21.68 -27.89 -19.79
CA LEU A 48 23.04 -28.35 -20.03
C LEU A 48 23.73 -28.81 -18.76
N ILE A 49 23.60 -28.08 -17.65
CA ILE A 49 24.13 -28.50 -16.33
C ILE A 49 23.54 -29.88 -15.95
N MET A 50 22.23 -30.04 -16.07
CA MET A 50 21.58 -31.33 -15.77
C MET A 50 22.08 -32.44 -16.67
N LEU A 51 22.26 -32.22 -17.97
CA LEU A 51 22.79 -33.18 -18.92
C LEU A 51 24.23 -33.58 -18.57
N ILE A 52 25.10 -32.61 -18.27
CA ILE A 52 26.50 -32.85 -17.89
C ILE A 52 26.55 -33.73 -16.63
N LEU A 53 25.77 -33.39 -15.61
CA LEU A 53 25.72 -34.20 -14.38
C LEU A 53 25.23 -35.62 -14.62
N ALA A 54 24.22 -35.81 -15.48
CA ALA A 54 23.73 -37.13 -15.84
C ALA A 54 24.79 -37.98 -16.55
N VAL A 55 25.59 -37.37 -17.44
CA VAL A 55 26.70 -38.02 -18.14
C VAL A 55 27.82 -38.37 -17.17
N ILE A 56 28.24 -37.45 -16.31
CA ILE A 56 29.30 -37.65 -15.31
C ILE A 56 28.92 -38.78 -14.33
N GLY A 57 27.69 -38.77 -13.83
CA GLY A 57 27.17 -39.83 -12.95
C GLY A 57 27.16 -41.23 -13.62
N LYS A 58 26.88 -41.30 -14.95
CA LYS A 58 26.94 -42.53 -15.69
C LYS A 58 28.36 -43.06 -15.91
N LEU A 59 29.35 -42.18 -15.88
CA LEU A 59 30.77 -42.54 -15.94
C LEU A 59 31.29 -43.11 -14.60
N GLY A 60 30.46 -43.11 -13.55
CA GLY A 60 30.86 -43.59 -12.23
C GLY A 60 31.66 -42.56 -11.41
N ILE A 61 31.69 -41.33 -11.84
CA ILE A 61 32.35 -40.24 -11.09
C ILE A 61 31.42 -39.82 -9.96
N GLU A 62 31.96 -39.67 -8.77
CA GLU A 62 31.21 -39.23 -7.60
C GLU A 62 30.71 -37.81 -7.76
N LEU A 63 29.37 -37.61 -7.64
CA LEU A 63 28.71 -36.33 -7.85
C LEU A 63 28.59 -35.48 -6.56
N THR A 64 29.02 -36.01 -5.42
CA THR A 64 28.85 -35.36 -4.11
C THR A 64 29.48 -33.95 -4.09
N GLY A 65 30.69 -33.78 -4.62
CA GLY A 65 31.33 -32.47 -4.72
C GLY A 65 30.61 -31.48 -5.62
N PHE A 66 30.12 -31.97 -6.78
CA PHE A 66 29.34 -31.15 -7.69
C PHE A 66 27.96 -30.75 -7.10
N ALA A 67 27.32 -31.68 -6.40
CA ALA A 67 26.06 -31.38 -5.70
C ALA A 67 26.28 -30.31 -4.60
N ALA A 68 27.36 -30.39 -3.85
CA ALA A 68 27.71 -29.39 -2.84
C ALA A 68 27.96 -28.00 -3.45
N LEU A 69 28.67 -27.96 -4.60
CA LEU A 69 28.90 -26.69 -5.33
C LEU A 69 27.59 -26.09 -5.85
N LEU A 70 26.72 -26.92 -6.44
CA LEU A 70 25.42 -26.44 -6.93
C LEU A 70 24.51 -25.99 -5.80
N ALA A 71 24.52 -26.69 -4.66
CA ALA A 71 23.76 -26.27 -3.48
C ALA A 71 24.24 -24.92 -2.96
N SER A 72 25.57 -24.72 -2.86
CA SER A 72 26.16 -23.46 -2.44
C SER A 72 25.82 -22.31 -3.40
N ALA A 73 25.92 -22.56 -4.72
CA ALA A 73 25.53 -21.58 -5.73
C ALA A 73 24.01 -21.29 -5.67
N GLY A 74 23.17 -22.30 -5.45
CA GLY A 74 21.74 -22.14 -5.26
C GLY A 74 21.38 -21.27 -4.07
N VAL A 75 22.05 -21.46 -2.93
CA VAL A 75 21.90 -20.63 -1.75
C VAL A 75 22.30 -19.19 -2.05
N ALA A 76 23.45 -18.98 -2.69
CA ALA A 76 23.93 -17.63 -3.03
C ALA A 76 22.94 -16.89 -3.97
N ILE A 77 22.42 -17.57 -4.99
CA ILE A 77 21.42 -17.03 -5.91
C ILE A 77 20.10 -16.74 -5.15
N GLY A 78 19.66 -17.66 -4.30
CA GLY A 78 18.46 -17.51 -3.49
C GLY A 78 18.55 -16.30 -2.57
N MET A 79 19.69 -16.10 -1.91
CA MET A 79 19.93 -14.90 -1.08
C MET A 79 19.95 -13.62 -1.92
N ALA A 80 20.59 -13.63 -3.09
CA ALA A 80 20.60 -12.46 -3.98
C ALA A 80 19.21 -12.09 -4.51
N LEU A 81 18.31 -13.06 -4.70
CA LEU A 81 16.94 -12.85 -5.19
C LEU A 81 15.90 -12.74 -4.07
N SER A 82 16.29 -12.87 -2.80
CA SER A 82 15.36 -12.95 -1.66
C SER A 82 14.40 -11.76 -1.59
N GLY A 83 14.88 -10.54 -1.83
CA GLY A 83 14.03 -9.34 -1.85
C GLY A 83 12.96 -9.35 -2.93
N ASN A 84 13.30 -9.83 -4.14
CA ASN A 84 12.34 -9.97 -5.23
C ASN A 84 11.30 -11.06 -4.93
N LEU A 85 11.75 -12.17 -4.34
CA LEU A 85 10.85 -13.26 -3.93
C LEU A 85 9.90 -12.82 -2.81
N GLN A 86 10.38 -11.99 -1.88
CA GLN A 86 9.55 -11.36 -0.84
C GLN A 86 8.48 -10.45 -1.46
N ASN A 87 8.85 -9.64 -2.47
CA ASN A 87 7.89 -8.79 -3.17
C ASN A 87 6.86 -9.60 -3.95
N PHE A 88 7.28 -10.67 -4.61
CA PHE A 88 6.38 -11.60 -5.30
C PHE A 88 5.38 -12.23 -4.32
N ALA A 89 5.86 -12.79 -3.22
CA ALA A 89 5.03 -13.39 -2.18
C ALA A 89 4.08 -12.34 -1.56
N GLY A 90 4.59 -11.12 -1.30
CA GLY A 90 3.79 -9.99 -0.83
C GLY A 90 2.65 -9.64 -1.79
N GLY A 91 2.92 -9.59 -3.10
CA GLY A 91 1.90 -9.36 -4.12
C GLY A 91 0.81 -10.42 -4.11
N LEU A 92 1.20 -11.70 -3.99
CA LEU A 92 0.25 -12.80 -3.89
C LEU A 92 -0.63 -12.71 -2.63
N ILE A 93 -0.04 -12.38 -1.48
CA ILE A 93 -0.76 -12.17 -0.22
C ILE A 93 -1.77 -11.03 -0.36
N ILE A 94 -1.38 -9.91 -0.95
CA ILE A 94 -2.27 -8.76 -1.17
C ILE A 94 -3.46 -9.16 -2.06
N LEU A 95 -3.23 -9.91 -3.14
CA LEU A 95 -4.29 -10.35 -4.06
C LEU A 95 -5.25 -11.37 -3.42
N LEU A 96 -4.75 -12.24 -2.53
CA LEU A 96 -5.55 -13.26 -1.84
C LEU A 96 -6.38 -12.66 -0.71
N PHE A 97 -5.75 -11.93 0.20
CA PHE A 97 -6.42 -11.40 1.40
C PHE A 97 -7.07 -10.04 1.20
N ARG A 98 -6.69 -9.31 0.18
CA ARG A 98 -7.24 -8.01 -0.23
C ARG A 98 -7.39 -7.01 0.93
N PRO A 99 -6.30 -6.68 1.62
CA PRO A 99 -6.33 -5.60 2.61
C PRO A 99 -6.77 -4.28 1.99
N TYR A 100 -6.48 -4.10 0.71
CA TYR A 100 -6.95 -3.02 -0.16
C TYR A 100 -7.17 -3.54 -1.59
N LYS A 101 -7.87 -2.77 -2.40
CA LYS A 101 -8.17 -3.03 -3.82
C LYS A 101 -7.85 -1.81 -4.68
N VAL A 102 -7.81 -1.99 -5.99
CA VAL A 102 -7.70 -0.88 -6.95
C VAL A 102 -8.85 0.10 -6.73
N GLY A 103 -8.53 1.39 -6.64
CA GLY A 103 -9.45 2.48 -6.33
C GLY A 103 -9.49 2.89 -4.86
N ASP A 104 -8.97 2.10 -3.91
CA ASP A 104 -8.91 2.49 -2.51
C ASP A 104 -7.84 3.57 -2.28
N PHE A 105 -8.14 4.55 -1.45
CA PHE A 105 -7.13 5.47 -0.91
C PHE A 105 -6.53 4.87 0.35
N ILE A 106 -5.21 4.68 0.33
CA ILE A 106 -4.46 4.04 1.41
C ILE A 106 -3.25 4.86 1.82
N GLU A 107 -2.79 4.61 3.03
CA GLU A 107 -1.53 5.10 3.58
C GLU A 107 -0.74 3.91 4.13
N ALA A 108 0.50 3.76 3.68
CA ALA A 108 1.40 2.70 4.08
C ALA A 108 2.36 3.17 5.17
N SER A 109 2.87 2.24 5.99
CA SER A 109 3.88 2.52 7.02
C SER A 109 5.18 3.12 6.49
N THR A 110 5.41 3.03 5.18
CA THR A 110 6.53 3.70 4.49
C THR A 110 6.34 5.21 4.34
N GLY A 111 5.19 5.76 4.73
CA GLY A 111 4.79 7.14 4.47
C GLY A 111 4.19 7.37 3.08
N ALA A 112 4.15 6.36 2.23
CA ALA A 112 3.50 6.45 0.92
C ALA A 112 1.98 6.47 1.08
N SER A 113 1.31 7.48 0.51
CA SER A 113 -0.15 7.59 0.51
C SER A 113 -0.67 7.94 -0.89
N GLY A 114 -1.84 7.41 -1.23
CA GLY A 114 -2.48 7.65 -2.52
C GLY A 114 -3.57 6.65 -2.85
N THR A 115 -4.20 6.87 -3.99
CA THR A 115 -5.18 5.92 -4.54
C THR A 115 -4.47 4.78 -5.25
N VAL A 116 -4.83 3.55 -4.93
CA VAL A 116 -4.29 2.34 -5.59
C VAL A 116 -4.72 2.34 -7.05
N LYS A 117 -3.75 2.50 -7.95
CA LYS A 117 -3.95 2.43 -9.40
C LYS A 117 -3.91 0.99 -9.90
N GLU A 118 -2.90 0.24 -9.44
CA GLU A 118 -2.60 -1.09 -9.94
C GLU A 118 -1.82 -1.89 -8.90
N ILE A 119 -2.07 -3.20 -8.84
CA ILE A 119 -1.29 -4.14 -8.03
C ILE A 119 -0.57 -5.05 -9.02
N GLN A 120 0.73 -4.83 -9.18
CA GLN A 120 1.61 -5.62 -10.05
C GLN A 120 2.28 -6.75 -9.27
N ILE A 121 3.04 -7.58 -9.97
CA ILE A 121 3.69 -8.77 -9.38
C ILE A 121 4.62 -8.40 -8.21
N PHE A 122 5.41 -7.32 -8.34
CA PHE A 122 6.42 -6.92 -7.36
C PHE A 122 6.10 -5.61 -6.64
N HIS A 123 5.22 -4.77 -7.21
CA HIS A 123 4.91 -3.44 -6.72
C HIS A 123 3.42 -3.16 -6.74
N THR A 124 2.96 -2.39 -5.78
CA THR A 124 1.68 -1.68 -5.83
C THR A 124 1.93 -0.25 -6.27
N ILE A 125 1.16 0.23 -7.24
CA ILE A 125 1.28 1.59 -7.77
C ILE A 125 0.18 2.45 -7.16
N LEU A 126 0.58 3.56 -6.53
CA LEU A 126 -0.31 4.55 -5.96
C LEU A 126 -0.27 5.84 -6.80
N ILE A 127 -1.39 6.54 -6.87
CA ILE A 127 -1.47 7.90 -7.40
C ILE A 127 -1.78 8.84 -6.23
N THR A 128 -0.92 9.83 -6.01
CA THR A 128 -1.12 10.88 -5.00
C THR A 128 -2.20 11.86 -5.44
N ALA A 129 -2.71 12.67 -4.49
CA ALA A 129 -3.69 13.71 -4.77
C ALA A 129 -3.17 14.80 -5.74
N ASP A 130 -1.85 15.01 -5.80
CA ASP A 130 -1.17 15.93 -6.73
C ASP A 130 -0.67 15.22 -8.01
N ASN A 131 -1.27 14.05 -8.33
CA ASN A 131 -1.08 13.29 -9.57
C ASN A 131 0.34 12.75 -9.81
N LYS A 132 1.04 12.36 -8.75
CA LYS A 132 2.33 11.65 -8.84
C LYS A 132 2.12 10.14 -8.71
N MET A 133 2.97 9.36 -9.37
CA MET A 133 2.96 7.90 -9.23
C MET A 133 4.03 7.45 -8.23
N ILE A 134 3.62 6.63 -7.28
CA ILE A 134 4.50 6.01 -6.28
C ILE A 134 4.48 4.51 -6.51
N TYR A 135 5.67 3.91 -6.69
CA TYR A 135 5.86 2.47 -6.79
C TYR A 135 6.31 1.94 -5.43
N VAL A 136 5.43 1.21 -4.76
CA VAL A 136 5.73 0.64 -3.43
C VAL A 136 5.96 -0.86 -3.56
N PRO A 137 7.10 -1.40 -3.08
CA PRO A 137 7.36 -2.84 -3.11
C PRO A 137 6.29 -3.62 -2.33
N ASN A 138 5.75 -4.69 -2.92
CA ASN A 138 4.68 -5.47 -2.30
C ASN A 138 5.08 -6.14 -0.97
N GLY A 139 6.35 -6.48 -0.81
CA GLY A 139 6.88 -7.02 0.45
C GLY A 139 6.67 -6.04 1.61
N ALA A 140 6.96 -4.75 1.41
CA ALA A 140 6.73 -3.71 2.40
C ALA A 140 5.24 -3.49 2.67
N MET A 141 4.40 -3.56 1.63
CA MET A 141 2.95 -3.40 1.75
C MET A 141 2.29 -4.57 2.48
N SER A 142 2.75 -5.80 2.26
CA SER A 142 2.15 -7.01 2.86
C SER A 142 2.57 -7.24 4.31
N SER A 143 3.73 -6.73 4.71
CA SER A 143 4.27 -6.89 6.07
C SER A 143 4.12 -5.65 6.96
N GLY A 144 3.86 -4.49 6.35
CA GLY A 144 3.70 -3.21 7.05
C GLY A 144 2.27 -2.91 7.47
N VAL A 145 2.11 -1.82 8.23
CA VAL A 145 0.79 -1.29 8.58
C VAL A 145 0.21 -0.57 7.36
N ILE A 146 -1.05 -0.85 7.04
CA ILE A 146 -1.81 -0.18 5.99
C ILE A 146 -3.05 0.44 6.61
N THR A 147 -3.20 1.75 6.47
CA THR A 147 -4.45 2.47 6.77
C THR A 147 -5.25 2.58 5.49
N ASN A 148 -6.41 1.92 5.44
CA ASN A 148 -7.31 1.98 4.29
C ASN A 148 -8.48 2.91 4.62
N TYR A 149 -8.54 4.05 3.95
CA TYR A 149 -9.56 5.07 4.16
C TYR A 149 -10.85 4.84 3.35
N SER A 150 -10.81 3.90 2.39
CA SER A 150 -11.93 3.62 1.47
C SER A 150 -12.67 2.33 1.78
N LYS A 151 -12.13 1.47 2.66
CA LYS A 151 -12.71 0.14 2.93
C LYS A 151 -14.02 0.19 3.70
N LEU A 152 -14.17 1.19 4.58
CA LEU A 152 -15.39 1.41 5.35
C LEU A 152 -16.22 2.52 4.71
N ASP A 153 -17.53 2.32 4.67
CA ASP A 153 -18.47 3.24 4.03
C ASP A 153 -18.61 4.56 4.80
N THR A 154 -18.30 4.55 6.10
CA THR A 154 -18.43 5.72 6.96
C THR A 154 -17.10 6.09 7.62
N ARG A 155 -16.89 7.39 7.84
CA ARG A 155 -15.73 7.94 8.54
C ARG A 155 -16.17 8.96 9.58
N ARG A 156 -15.42 9.04 10.66
CA ARG A 156 -15.61 10.07 11.68
C ARG A 156 -14.74 11.28 11.36
N ILE A 157 -15.36 12.46 11.34
CA ILE A 157 -14.66 13.74 11.29
C ILE A 157 -14.58 14.30 12.71
N GLU A 158 -13.45 14.93 13.02
CA GLU A 158 -13.24 15.61 14.29
C GLU A 158 -12.77 17.04 14.02
N TRP A 159 -13.36 18.00 14.72
CA TRP A 159 -12.92 19.40 14.77
C TRP A 159 -12.69 19.83 16.20
N ASN A 160 -11.83 20.82 16.34
CA ASN A 160 -11.62 21.60 17.54
C ASN A 160 -11.89 23.06 17.19
N PHE A 161 -13.04 23.62 17.63
CA PHE A 161 -13.31 25.02 17.44
C PHE A 161 -13.05 25.76 18.76
N GLY A 162 -12.10 26.72 18.71
CA GLY A 162 -11.82 27.60 19.83
C GLY A 162 -12.76 28.79 19.85
N VAL A 163 -13.32 29.12 21.01
CA VAL A 163 -14.06 30.34 21.28
C VAL A 163 -13.39 31.16 22.38
N ASP A 164 -13.70 32.45 22.48
CA ASP A 164 -13.11 33.31 23.47
C ASP A 164 -13.55 32.95 24.88
N TYR A 165 -12.72 33.22 25.88
CA TYR A 165 -13.12 33.13 27.28
C TYR A 165 -14.23 34.13 27.58
N GLY A 166 -15.28 33.70 28.27
CA GLY A 166 -16.45 34.50 28.55
C GLY A 166 -17.64 34.26 27.61
N GLU A 167 -17.44 33.51 26.51
CA GLU A 167 -18.57 33.05 25.69
C GLU A 167 -19.43 32.06 26.46
N ASP A 168 -20.76 32.14 26.27
CA ASP A 168 -21.68 31.19 26.86
C ASP A 168 -21.61 29.85 26.16
N TYR A 169 -21.05 28.86 26.85
CA TYR A 169 -20.91 27.48 26.32
C TYR A 169 -22.24 26.92 25.82
N ASN A 170 -23.34 27.14 26.55
CA ASN A 170 -24.64 26.60 26.17
C ASN A 170 -25.15 27.21 24.84
N LYS A 171 -24.89 28.50 24.64
CA LYS A 171 -25.19 29.17 23.38
C LYS A 171 -24.36 28.61 22.24
N VAL A 172 -23.05 28.44 22.43
CA VAL A 172 -22.14 27.89 21.42
C VAL A 172 -22.51 26.46 21.07
N GLU A 173 -22.76 25.61 22.07
CA GLU A 173 -23.20 24.21 21.86
C GLU A 173 -24.50 24.17 21.06
N LYS A 174 -25.50 24.99 21.41
CA LYS A 174 -26.77 25.03 20.69
C LYS A 174 -26.59 25.40 19.22
N VAL A 175 -25.81 26.45 18.95
CA VAL A 175 -25.52 26.87 17.57
C VAL A 175 -24.82 25.77 16.78
N LEU A 176 -23.83 25.06 17.36
CA LEU A 176 -23.16 23.96 16.73
C LEU A 176 -24.10 22.77 16.44
N ARG A 177 -25.01 22.46 17.38
CA ARG A 177 -26.02 21.42 17.17
C ARG A 177 -26.98 21.78 16.02
N GLU A 178 -27.38 23.04 15.90
CA GLU A 178 -28.22 23.52 14.80
C GLU A 178 -27.47 23.44 13.45
N ILE A 179 -26.20 23.81 13.39
CA ILE A 179 -25.37 23.67 12.18
C ILE A 179 -25.29 22.20 11.75
N ILE A 180 -25.02 21.31 12.69
CA ILE A 180 -24.89 19.86 12.42
C ILE A 180 -26.23 19.26 11.95
N ALA A 181 -27.33 19.64 12.60
CA ALA A 181 -28.66 19.14 12.26
C ALA A 181 -29.14 19.58 10.86
N ASN A 182 -28.64 20.71 10.37
CA ASN A 182 -28.97 21.25 9.06
C ASN A 182 -28.15 20.61 7.91
N ASP A 183 -27.04 19.93 8.19
CA ASP A 183 -26.24 19.24 7.17
C ASP A 183 -26.69 17.79 7.03
N LYS A 184 -27.48 17.51 6.01
CA LYS A 184 -28.04 16.16 5.72
C LYS A 184 -26.98 15.08 5.42
N ARG A 185 -25.74 15.45 5.20
CA ARG A 185 -24.62 14.51 4.96
C ARG A 185 -24.07 13.95 6.26
N ILE A 186 -24.37 14.60 7.39
CA ILE A 186 -23.99 14.13 8.72
C ILE A 186 -24.98 13.05 9.19
N LEU A 187 -24.44 11.91 9.57
CA LEU A 187 -25.26 10.79 10.05
C LEU A 187 -25.77 11.08 11.47
N THR A 188 -27.01 10.67 11.71
CA THR A 188 -27.66 10.78 13.04
C THR A 188 -27.26 9.66 13.99
N SER A 189 -26.76 8.56 13.45
CA SER A 189 -26.26 7.40 14.21
C SER A 189 -24.90 6.96 13.67
N PRO A 190 -23.85 6.92 14.50
CA PRO A 190 -23.81 7.36 15.91
C PRO A 190 -24.10 8.85 16.07
N ALA A 191 -24.72 9.21 17.21
CA ALA A 191 -25.09 10.60 17.48
C ALA A 191 -23.85 11.55 17.45
N PRO A 192 -24.01 12.77 16.95
CA PRO A 192 -22.95 13.79 17.02
C PRO A 192 -22.51 14.04 18.47
N PHE A 193 -21.20 14.09 18.66
CA PHE A 193 -20.57 14.40 19.94
C PHE A 193 -20.13 15.86 19.92
N ILE A 194 -20.55 16.64 20.91
CA ILE A 194 -20.16 18.05 21.09
C ILE A 194 -19.92 18.24 22.57
N GLU A 195 -18.69 18.50 22.96
CA GLU A 195 -18.30 18.69 24.36
C GLU A 195 -17.15 19.70 24.46
N LEU A 196 -17.04 20.33 25.64
CA LEU A 196 -15.88 21.13 25.99
C LEU A 196 -14.66 20.21 26.05
N GLY A 197 -13.70 20.43 25.16
CA GLY A 197 -12.55 19.53 25.02
C GLY A 197 -11.32 19.98 25.81
N GLU A 198 -11.11 21.31 25.92
CA GLU A 198 -9.92 21.86 26.55
C GLU A 198 -10.11 23.33 26.93
N LEU A 199 -9.57 23.74 28.08
CA LEU A 199 -9.37 25.13 28.49
C LEU A 199 -7.92 25.48 28.15
N ALA A 200 -7.70 26.02 26.95
CA ALA A 200 -6.38 26.36 26.44
C ALA A 200 -5.90 27.74 26.91
N ALA A 201 -4.67 28.12 26.61
CA ALA A 201 -4.05 29.36 27.10
C ALA A 201 -4.83 30.63 26.70
N SER A 202 -5.50 30.64 25.56
CA SER A 202 -6.25 31.82 25.05
C SER A 202 -7.62 31.43 24.47
N SER A 203 -8.09 30.23 24.62
CA SER A 203 -9.34 29.72 24.04
C SER A 203 -10.02 28.69 24.90
N VAL A 204 -11.33 28.60 24.77
CA VAL A 204 -12.11 27.41 25.19
C VAL A 204 -12.37 26.59 23.96
N ASN A 205 -11.78 25.39 23.92
CA ASN A 205 -11.83 24.52 22.74
C ASN A 205 -13.01 23.54 22.86
N ILE A 206 -13.91 23.57 21.88
CA ILE A 206 -15.05 22.66 21.80
C ILE A 206 -14.74 21.58 20.80
N LYS A 207 -14.79 20.34 21.27
CA LYS A 207 -14.52 19.15 20.47
C LYS A 207 -15.80 18.63 19.84
N ILE A 208 -15.79 18.50 18.52
CA ILE A 208 -16.91 18.00 17.75
C ILE A 208 -16.50 16.73 17.02
N ARG A 209 -17.34 15.70 17.09
CA ARG A 209 -17.17 14.46 16.33
C ARG A 209 -18.47 14.09 15.65
N VAL A 210 -18.42 13.92 14.35
CA VAL A 210 -19.59 13.47 13.56
C VAL A 210 -19.19 12.33 12.63
N TRP A 211 -20.18 11.55 12.24
CA TRP A 211 -20.00 10.49 11.26
C TRP A 211 -20.61 10.90 9.94
N VAL A 212 -19.92 10.59 8.85
CA VAL A 212 -20.34 10.88 7.48
C VAL A 212 -20.01 9.70 6.57
N ASN A 213 -20.64 9.64 5.39
CA ASN A 213 -20.16 8.71 4.36
C ASN A 213 -18.74 9.07 3.95
N SER A 214 -17.92 8.08 3.67
CA SER A 214 -16.50 8.27 3.31
C SER A 214 -16.31 9.18 2.09
N SER A 215 -17.26 9.17 1.14
CA SER A 215 -17.30 10.04 -0.05
C SER A 215 -17.50 11.52 0.30
N ASP A 216 -18.18 11.81 1.42
CA ASP A 216 -18.54 13.17 1.81
C ASP A 216 -17.54 13.81 2.79
N TYR A 217 -16.53 13.03 3.22
CA TYR A 217 -15.60 13.42 4.28
C TYR A 217 -15.02 14.82 4.09
N TRP A 218 -14.37 15.08 2.97
CA TRP A 218 -13.72 16.36 2.73
C TRP A 218 -14.70 17.49 2.45
N ASN A 219 -15.81 17.20 1.77
CA ASN A 219 -16.85 18.16 1.49
C ASN A 219 -17.51 18.66 2.79
N VAL A 220 -17.81 17.76 3.72
CA VAL A 220 -18.36 18.12 5.02
C VAL A 220 -17.30 18.81 5.87
N PHE A 221 -16.05 18.32 5.87
CA PHE A 221 -14.98 18.92 6.64
C PHE A 221 -14.80 20.41 6.32
N PHE A 222 -14.69 20.77 5.05
CA PHE A 222 -14.48 22.16 4.65
C PHE A 222 -15.75 23.00 4.76
N SER A 223 -16.91 22.48 4.41
CA SER A 223 -18.16 23.22 4.55
C SER A 223 -18.49 23.53 6.00
N MET A 224 -18.20 22.63 6.94
CA MET A 224 -18.38 22.88 8.37
C MET A 224 -17.52 24.04 8.84
N ASN A 225 -16.23 24.08 8.48
CA ASN A 225 -15.32 25.17 8.83
C ASN A 225 -15.88 26.52 8.35
N GLN A 226 -16.35 26.58 7.09
CA GLN A 226 -16.92 27.79 6.51
C GLN A 226 -18.23 28.22 7.20
N THR A 227 -19.09 27.22 7.47
CA THR A 227 -20.41 27.48 8.10
C THR A 227 -20.25 27.98 9.53
N VAL A 228 -19.37 27.30 10.31
CA VAL A 228 -19.09 27.73 11.70
C VAL A 228 -18.52 29.14 11.71
N TYR A 229 -17.55 29.45 10.85
CA TYR A 229 -17.00 30.81 10.75
C TYR A 229 -18.08 31.85 10.47
N THR A 230 -18.97 31.56 9.51
CA THR A 230 -20.03 32.51 9.11
C THR A 230 -21.08 32.69 10.20
N ILE A 231 -21.56 31.57 10.79
CA ILE A 231 -22.64 31.61 11.77
C ILE A 231 -22.14 32.18 13.10
N PHE A 232 -20.94 31.84 13.56
CA PHE A 232 -20.39 32.39 14.80
C PHE A 232 -20.28 33.89 14.72
N ASN A 233 -19.76 34.45 13.61
CA ASN A 233 -19.73 35.89 13.41
C ASN A 233 -21.13 36.53 13.43
N LYS A 234 -22.13 35.88 12.83
CA LYS A 234 -23.52 36.37 12.82
C LYS A 234 -24.17 36.33 14.21
N GLU A 235 -23.89 35.29 14.99
CA GLU A 235 -24.43 35.12 16.35
C GLU A 235 -23.62 35.87 17.41
N GLY A 236 -22.57 36.59 17.03
CA GLY A 236 -21.71 37.34 17.96
C GLY A 236 -20.92 36.40 18.88
N ILE A 237 -20.53 35.23 18.42
CA ILE A 237 -19.61 34.33 19.09
C ILE A 237 -18.21 34.64 18.61
N ASN A 238 -17.32 35.04 19.53
CA ASN A 238 -16.00 35.54 19.19
C ASN A 238 -14.97 34.39 19.07
N PHE A 239 -14.14 34.51 18.05
CA PHE A 239 -12.93 33.68 17.93
C PHE A 239 -11.80 34.33 18.76
N PRO A 240 -11.06 33.51 19.52
CA PRO A 240 -10.03 34.03 20.41
C PRO A 240 -8.81 34.55 19.65
N PHE A 241 -8.29 35.68 20.11
CA PHE A 241 -6.94 36.12 19.77
C PHE A 241 -5.96 35.69 20.85
N PRO A 242 -4.65 35.58 20.57
CA PRO A 242 -3.64 35.36 21.60
C PRO A 242 -3.76 36.38 22.71
N GLN A 243 -3.91 35.93 23.97
CA GLN A 243 -4.04 36.80 25.16
C GLN A 243 -2.69 36.93 25.84
N LEU A 244 -2.33 38.16 26.21
CA LEU A 244 -1.12 38.45 26.97
C LEU A 244 -1.48 39.32 28.17
N THR A 245 -1.17 38.89 29.38
CA THR A 245 -1.29 39.69 30.57
C THR A 245 0.02 40.44 30.84
N VAL A 246 -0.01 41.77 30.80
CA VAL A 246 1.15 42.62 31.09
C VAL A 246 0.96 43.23 32.48
N HIS A 247 1.87 42.89 33.40
CA HIS A 247 1.95 43.54 34.70
C HIS A 247 2.89 44.77 34.57
N GLN A 248 2.38 45.95 34.78
CA GLN A 248 3.22 47.14 34.91
C GLN A 248 3.76 47.18 36.34
N ALA A 249 5.10 47.30 36.47
CA ALA A 249 5.78 47.44 37.75
C ALA A 249 5.64 48.84 38.33
#